data_ecbf260397fcae1421933f9c65f87bae
#
_entry.id   ecbf260397fcae1421933f9c65f87bae
#
_cell.length_a   1.000
_cell.length_b   1.000
_cell.length_c   1.000
_cell.angle_alpha   90.00
_cell.angle_beta   90.00
_cell.angle_gamma   90.00
#
_symmetry.space_group_name_H-M   'P 1'
#
loop_
_entity.id
_entity.type
_entity.pdbx_description
1 polymer ?
#
loop_
_entity_poly.entity_id
_entity_poly.type
_entity_poly.pdbx_seq_one_letter_code
_entity_poly.pdbx_strand_id
1 'polypeptide(L)'
;MSQKRKLLPAALGLLSLASLSVTAADTLSLQGKTIGVAVVGTQHFWDREAFKGATEEVEKLGGKVIGVDGGRDNQVHANNHDILLSRKVDAVISILGDSAVEPKFKALRDAGIPVFTVDHVSQYSVNNTTSDNYTLGSTIGRYMADELGGKGNVAVFNAFSSALRICGIRYDQWKYVLKDYPDIHIIQPELAEQFANSP
;
A
#
# COMPACT_ATOMS: atom_id res chain seq x y z
N MET A 1 -35.51 57.52 -66.61
CA MET A 1 -35.40 57.33 -65.17
C MET A 1 -34.61 56.08 -64.84
N SER A 2 -33.33 56.29 -64.54
CA SER A 2 -32.34 55.18 -64.29
C SER A 2 -32.18 54.89 -62.81
N GLN A 3 -32.55 53.71 -62.39
CA GLN A 3 -32.27 53.27 -61.06
C GLN A 3 -30.90 52.62 -60.95
N LYS A 4 -30.00 53.21 -60.20
CA LYS A 4 -28.69 52.67 -59.88
C LYS A 4 -28.83 51.67 -58.69
N ARG A 5 -28.62 50.39 -58.97
CA ARG A 5 -28.51 49.37 -57.91
C ARG A 5 -27.13 49.47 -57.25
N LYS A 6 -27.15 49.74 -55.94
CA LYS A 6 -25.95 49.69 -55.07
C LYS A 6 -25.68 48.25 -54.70
N LEU A 7 -24.53 47.75 -55.04
CA LEU A 7 -23.99 46.47 -54.57
C LEU A 7 -23.36 46.68 -53.18
N LEU A 8 -23.86 45.96 -52.17
CA LEU A 8 -23.19 45.80 -50.86
C LEU A 8 -22.07 44.77 -50.98
N PRO A 9 -20.88 45.02 -50.39
CA PRO A 9 -19.86 44.00 -50.31
C PRO A 9 -20.20 43.01 -49.20
N ALA A 10 -20.19 41.71 -49.52
CA ALA A 10 -20.28 40.63 -48.55
C ALA A 10 -18.96 40.54 -47.78
N ALA A 11 -19.01 40.77 -46.48
CA ALA A 11 -17.89 40.55 -45.58
C ALA A 11 -17.77 39.02 -45.34
N LEU A 12 -16.74 38.38 -45.88
CA LEU A 12 -16.35 37.03 -45.49
C LEU A 12 -15.74 37.08 -44.08
N GLY A 13 -16.47 36.62 -43.08
CA GLY A 13 -15.95 36.39 -41.74
C GLY A 13 -15.04 35.14 -41.75
N LEU A 14 -13.74 35.33 -41.56
CA LEU A 14 -12.83 34.23 -41.22
C LEU A 14 -13.15 33.72 -39.81
N LEU A 15 -13.79 32.54 -39.71
CA LEU A 15 -13.82 31.79 -38.46
C LEU A 15 -12.42 31.19 -38.21
N SER A 16 -11.66 31.82 -37.33
CA SER A 16 -10.44 31.20 -36.77
C SER A 16 -10.86 30.04 -35.86
N LEU A 17 -10.68 28.81 -36.32
CA LEU A 17 -10.70 27.63 -35.44
C LEU A 17 -9.53 27.74 -34.49
N ALA A 18 -9.80 28.19 -33.25
CA ALA A 18 -8.89 28.00 -32.12
C ALA A 18 -8.78 26.50 -31.88
N SER A 19 -7.67 25.90 -32.28
CA SER A 19 -7.30 24.55 -31.90
C SER A 19 -7.09 24.54 -30.38
N LEU A 20 -8.08 23.99 -29.65
CA LEU A 20 -7.90 23.63 -28.25
C LEU A 20 -6.85 22.50 -28.24
N SER A 21 -5.61 22.88 -27.92
CA SER A 21 -4.58 21.90 -27.57
C SER A 21 -5.08 21.18 -26.33
N VAL A 22 -5.58 19.96 -26.52
CA VAL A 22 -5.77 19.01 -25.41
C VAL A 22 -4.38 18.79 -24.84
N THR A 23 -4.09 19.43 -23.70
CA THR A 23 -2.91 19.11 -22.92
C THR A 23 -3.02 17.64 -22.58
N ALA A 24 -2.06 16.83 -23.06
CA ALA A 24 -1.89 15.46 -22.63
C ALA A 24 -1.93 15.46 -21.09
N ALA A 25 -2.73 14.58 -20.51
CA ALA A 25 -2.74 14.39 -19.08
C ALA A 25 -1.29 14.29 -18.61
N ASP A 26 -0.90 15.10 -17.62
CA ASP A 26 0.45 15.09 -17.07
C ASP A 26 0.79 13.64 -16.73
N THR A 27 1.71 13.06 -17.49
CA THR A 27 2.20 11.71 -17.19
C THR A 27 2.89 11.79 -15.84
N LEU A 28 2.44 10.98 -14.89
CA LEU A 28 3.08 10.88 -13.58
C LEU A 28 4.59 10.68 -13.78
N SER A 29 5.39 11.53 -13.15
CA SER A 29 6.84 11.50 -13.28
C SER A 29 7.50 11.72 -11.93
N LEU A 30 8.51 10.91 -11.65
CA LEU A 30 9.41 11.06 -10.50
C LEU A 30 10.80 11.54 -10.94
N GLN A 31 10.92 12.15 -12.12
CA GLN A 31 12.17 12.68 -12.64
C GLN A 31 12.82 13.65 -11.63
N GLY A 32 14.08 13.40 -11.28
CA GLY A 32 14.84 14.20 -10.31
C GLY A 32 14.49 13.93 -8.85
N LYS A 33 13.57 13.00 -8.55
CA LYS A 33 13.20 12.58 -7.21
C LYS A 33 14.00 11.38 -6.75
N THR A 34 14.29 11.32 -5.46
CA THR A 34 14.91 10.17 -4.79
C THR A 34 13.92 9.61 -3.77
N ILE A 35 13.52 8.37 -3.95
CA ILE A 35 12.54 7.69 -3.09
C ILE A 35 13.26 6.65 -2.24
N GLY A 36 13.07 6.71 -0.94
CA GLY A 36 13.48 5.65 -0.02
C GLY A 36 12.47 4.52 -0.06
N VAL A 37 12.93 3.28 -0.27
CA VAL A 37 12.07 2.09 -0.16
C VAL A 37 12.63 1.21 0.94
N ALA A 38 11.87 1.09 2.04
CA ALA A 38 12.23 0.29 3.20
C ALA A 38 11.34 -0.95 3.29
N VAL A 39 11.92 -2.11 3.56
CA VAL A 39 11.19 -3.35 3.78
C VAL A 39 11.68 -4.03 5.05
N VAL A 40 10.75 -4.70 5.78
CA VAL A 40 11.10 -5.43 7.01
C VAL A 40 12.07 -6.58 6.73
N GLY A 41 11.99 -7.20 5.55
CA GLY A 41 12.95 -8.22 5.11
C GLY A 41 12.51 -8.93 3.84
N THR A 42 13.46 -9.14 2.91
CA THR A 42 13.20 -9.76 1.61
C THR A 42 13.21 -11.30 1.61
N GLN A 43 13.40 -11.93 2.77
CA GLN A 43 13.40 -13.39 2.90
C GLN A 43 12.01 -13.99 2.65
N HIS A 44 10.95 -13.28 3.01
CA HIS A 44 9.59 -13.69 2.71
C HIS A 44 9.19 -13.29 1.29
N PHE A 45 8.50 -14.19 0.57
CA PHE A 45 8.15 -13.98 -0.84
C PHE A 45 7.36 -12.69 -1.07
N TRP A 46 6.30 -12.45 -0.29
CA TRP A 46 5.43 -11.30 -0.47
C TRP A 46 6.18 -9.98 -0.25
N ASP A 47 6.98 -9.91 0.82
CA ASP A 47 7.76 -8.71 1.18
C ASP A 47 8.76 -8.37 0.08
N ARG A 48 9.43 -9.39 -0.46
CA ARG A 48 10.37 -9.25 -1.56
C ARG A 48 9.71 -8.73 -2.84
N GLU A 49 8.56 -9.31 -3.21
CA GLU A 49 7.85 -8.88 -4.42
C GLU A 49 7.27 -7.47 -4.26
N ALA A 50 6.79 -7.11 -3.06
CA ALA A 50 6.35 -5.75 -2.77
C ALA A 50 7.50 -4.74 -2.85
N PHE A 51 8.67 -5.08 -2.29
CA PHE A 51 9.88 -4.25 -2.37
C PHE A 51 10.36 -4.08 -3.80
N LYS A 52 10.40 -5.18 -4.56
CA LYS A 52 10.77 -5.19 -5.97
C LYS A 52 9.81 -4.33 -6.80
N GLY A 53 8.50 -4.55 -6.67
CA GLY A 53 7.49 -3.81 -7.43
C GLY A 53 7.52 -2.30 -7.13
N ALA A 54 7.68 -1.92 -5.85
CA ALA A 54 7.84 -0.51 -5.48
C ALA A 54 9.08 0.13 -6.10
N THR A 55 10.22 -0.59 -6.08
CA THR A 55 11.48 -0.15 -6.68
C THR A 55 11.34 0.04 -8.20
N GLU A 56 10.86 -0.99 -8.89
CA GLU A 56 10.70 -0.97 -10.36
C GLU A 56 9.76 0.14 -10.82
N GLU A 57 8.65 0.38 -10.11
CA GLU A 57 7.71 1.44 -10.51
C GLU A 57 8.28 2.84 -10.30
N VAL A 58 9.03 3.08 -9.21
CA VAL A 58 9.74 4.34 -9.00
C VAL A 58 10.75 4.59 -10.12
N GLU A 59 11.55 3.60 -10.49
CA GLU A 59 12.55 3.70 -11.57
C GLU A 59 11.88 3.91 -12.93
N LYS A 60 10.82 3.20 -13.23
CA LYS A 60 10.01 3.34 -14.46
C LYS A 60 9.45 4.76 -14.60
N LEU A 61 9.07 5.40 -13.50
CA LEU A 61 8.62 6.79 -13.47
C LEU A 61 9.77 7.82 -13.50
N GLY A 62 11.01 7.37 -13.65
CA GLY A 62 12.20 8.21 -13.75
C GLY A 62 12.79 8.66 -12.41
N GLY A 63 12.34 8.12 -11.29
CA GLY A 63 12.88 8.36 -9.96
C GLY A 63 14.15 7.57 -9.69
N LYS A 64 14.88 7.98 -8.63
CA LYS A 64 15.99 7.21 -8.06
C LYS A 64 15.53 6.50 -6.80
N VAL A 65 16.01 5.28 -6.56
CA VAL A 65 15.68 4.50 -5.36
C VAL A 65 16.87 4.41 -4.41
N ILE A 66 16.61 4.59 -3.12
CA ILE A 66 17.48 4.13 -2.03
C ILE A 66 16.70 3.03 -1.32
N GLY A 67 17.04 1.78 -1.65
CA GLY A 67 16.44 0.59 -1.04
C GLY A 67 17.18 0.20 0.25
N VAL A 68 16.42 -0.16 1.30
CA VAL A 68 16.96 -0.64 2.58
C VAL A 68 16.15 -1.86 3.04
N ASP A 69 16.86 -2.92 3.42
CA ASP A 69 16.29 -4.19 3.86
C ASP A 69 16.59 -4.39 5.36
N GLY A 70 15.57 -4.67 6.15
CA GLY A 70 15.68 -4.92 7.59
C GLY A 70 16.15 -6.32 7.97
N GLY A 71 16.24 -7.24 6.99
CA GLY A 71 16.67 -8.62 7.22
C GLY A 71 15.76 -9.41 8.16
N ARG A 72 14.47 -9.03 8.27
CA ARG A 72 13.45 -9.51 9.21
C ARG A 72 13.73 -9.17 10.69
N ASP A 73 14.57 -8.18 10.92
CA ASP A 73 14.76 -7.56 12.22
C ASP A 73 14.03 -6.21 12.25
N ASN A 74 13.03 -6.09 13.13
CA ASN A 74 12.21 -4.89 13.23
C ASN A 74 13.00 -3.67 13.72
N GLN A 75 14.04 -3.88 14.55
CA GLN A 75 14.88 -2.78 15.02
C GLN A 75 15.81 -2.29 13.90
N VAL A 76 16.37 -3.20 13.11
CA VAL A 76 17.16 -2.87 11.92
C VAL A 76 16.28 -2.14 10.91
N HIS A 77 15.05 -2.65 10.67
CA HIS A 77 14.09 -1.99 9.79
C HIS A 77 13.76 -0.57 10.27
N ALA A 78 13.49 -0.39 11.56
CA ALA A 78 13.26 0.94 12.11
C ALA A 78 14.48 1.86 11.92
N ASN A 79 15.69 1.39 12.22
CA ASN A 79 16.93 2.18 12.07
C ASN A 79 17.24 2.52 10.60
N ASN A 80 16.81 1.71 9.66
CA ASN A 80 16.94 2.00 8.23
C ASN A 80 16.23 3.30 7.81
N HIS A 81 15.19 3.70 8.52
CA HIS A 81 14.52 4.98 8.27
C HIS A 81 15.38 6.19 8.67
N ASP A 82 16.28 6.04 9.65
CA ASP A 82 17.25 7.10 9.97
C ASP A 82 18.27 7.28 8.83
N ILE A 83 18.60 6.20 8.11
CA ILE A 83 19.44 6.28 6.90
C ILE A 83 18.72 7.10 5.83
N LEU A 84 17.44 6.81 5.58
CA LEU A 84 16.65 7.52 4.58
C LEU A 84 16.48 9.00 4.95
N LEU A 85 16.24 9.30 6.24
CA LEU A 85 16.19 10.66 6.77
C LEU A 85 17.51 11.41 6.54
N SER A 86 18.64 10.77 6.87
CA SER A 86 19.99 11.38 6.70
C SER A 86 20.35 11.60 5.22
N ARG A 87 19.82 10.76 4.33
CA ARG A 87 19.98 10.89 2.86
C ARG A 87 19.05 11.94 2.25
N LYS A 88 18.13 12.49 3.04
CA LYS A 88 17.18 13.52 2.61
C LYS A 88 16.39 13.11 1.36
N VAL A 89 15.85 11.90 1.37
CA VAL A 89 15.00 11.41 0.28
C VAL A 89 13.77 12.29 0.13
N ASP A 90 13.18 12.35 -1.06
CA ASP A 90 11.98 13.16 -1.32
C ASP A 90 10.70 12.53 -0.74
N ALA A 91 10.66 11.21 -0.60
CA ALA A 91 9.58 10.46 0.03
C ALA A 91 10.07 9.09 0.48
N VAL A 92 9.31 8.44 1.36
CA VAL A 92 9.59 7.06 1.81
C VAL A 92 8.38 6.17 1.54
N ILE A 93 8.62 4.98 0.97
CA ILE A 93 7.71 3.85 0.94
C ILE A 93 8.22 2.85 1.98
N SER A 94 7.40 2.55 3.01
CA SER A 94 7.76 1.59 4.06
C SER A 94 6.83 0.38 4.02
N ILE A 95 7.42 -0.80 3.84
CA ILE A 95 6.71 -2.06 3.62
C ILE A 95 6.79 -2.89 4.88
N LEU A 96 5.63 -3.11 5.51
CA LEU A 96 5.46 -3.75 6.79
C LEU A 96 6.22 -3.04 7.94
N GLY A 97 6.29 -3.67 9.06
CA GLY A 97 6.93 -3.19 10.29
C GLY A 97 6.02 -3.31 11.49
N ASP A 98 6.59 -3.18 12.66
CA ASP A 98 5.87 -3.12 13.92
C ASP A 98 5.87 -1.68 14.50
N SER A 99 5.52 -1.53 15.76
CA SER A 99 5.48 -0.22 16.42
C SER A 99 6.84 0.49 16.53
N ALA A 100 7.97 -0.20 16.32
CA ALA A 100 9.31 0.40 16.38
C ALA A 100 9.55 1.45 15.28
N VAL A 101 8.82 1.38 14.15
CA VAL A 101 8.94 2.35 13.05
C VAL A 101 8.19 3.67 13.34
N GLU A 102 7.23 3.71 14.26
CA GLU A 102 6.39 4.88 14.50
C GLU A 102 7.18 6.16 14.87
N PRO A 103 8.17 6.12 15.79
CA PRO A 103 9.00 7.29 16.07
C PRO A 103 9.79 7.76 14.84
N LYS A 104 10.16 6.83 13.95
CA LYS A 104 10.93 7.12 12.73
C LYS A 104 10.05 7.80 11.69
N PHE A 105 8.82 7.33 11.51
CA PHE A 105 7.84 7.99 10.63
C PHE A 105 7.52 9.40 11.10
N LYS A 106 7.39 9.58 12.43
CA LYS A 106 7.25 10.93 13.00
C LYS A 106 8.43 11.83 12.63
N ALA A 107 9.66 11.35 12.79
CA ALA A 107 10.86 12.11 12.48
C ALA A 107 10.96 12.49 10.98
N LEU A 108 10.62 11.56 10.09
CA LEU A 108 10.55 11.82 8.64
C LEU A 108 9.51 12.89 8.32
N ARG A 109 8.29 12.77 8.86
CA ARG A 109 7.23 13.75 8.69
C ARG A 109 7.64 15.14 9.21
N ASP A 110 8.24 15.20 10.39
CA ASP A 110 8.67 16.47 11.01
C ASP A 110 9.79 17.13 10.19
N ALA A 111 10.56 16.34 9.42
CA ALA A 111 11.55 16.81 8.44
C ALA A 111 10.93 17.15 7.07
N GLY A 112 9.61 17.04 6.90
CA GLY A 112 8.93 17.32 5.64
C GLY A 112 9.02 16.20 4.60
N ILE A 113 9.45 15.00 4.99
CA ILE A 113 9.55 13.82 4.12
C ILE A 113 8.27 12.98 4.29
N PRO A 114 7.40 12.91 3.27
CA PRO A 114 6.17 12.12 3.33
C PRO A 114 6.48 10.62 3.36
N VAL A 115 5.73 9.90 4.21
CA VAL A 115 5.82 8.43 4.35
C VAL A 115 4.56 7.80 3.80
N PHE A 116 4.70 6.83 2.91
CA PHE A 116 3.65 5.96 2.40
C PHE A 116 3.89 4.56 2.93
N THR A 117 2.88 3.94 3.50
CA THR A 117 3.03 2.62 4.11
C THR A 117 2.33 1.54 3.30
N VAL A 118 2.84 0.32 3.38
CA VAL A 118 2.23 -0.88 2.83
C VAL A 118 2.01 -1.87 3.97
N ASP A 119 0.75 -2.24 4.19
CA ASP A 119 0.30 -3.13 5.26
C ASP A 119 0.72 -2.70 6.70
N HIS A 120 0.96 -1.40 6.90
CA HIS A 120 1.24 -0.81 8.22
C HIS A 120 0.46 0.49 8.40
N VAL A 121 -0.52 0.49 9.29
CA VAL A 121 -1.33 1.68 9.60
C VAL A 121 -0.57 2.58 10.56
N SER A 122 -0.30 3.83 10.15
CA SER A 122 0.36 4.84 10.97
C SER A 122 -0.36 6.18 10.88
N GLN A 123 -0.43 6.92 11.99
CA GLN A 123 -0.92 8.30 12.00
C GLN A 123 0.06 9.29 11.36
N TYR A 124 1.27 8.86 11.08
CA TYR A 124 2.34 9.68 10.49
C TYR A 124 2.51 9.44 9.00
N SER A 125 1.84 8.44 8.44
CA SER A 125 1.84 8.18 7.00
C SER A 125 0.79 9.05 6.28
N VAL A 126 1.09 9.36 5.02
CA VAL A 126 0.17 10.04 4.10
C VAL A 126 -0.95 9.10 3.67
N ASN A 127 -0.60 7.87 3.39
CA ASN A 127 -1.51 6.81 2.96
C ASN A 127 -0.95 5.45 3.35
N ASN A 128 -1.85 4.46 3.47
CA ASN A 128 -1.49 3.06 3.65
C ASN A 128 -2.15 2.22 2.55
N THR A 129 -1.33 1.55 1.76
CA THR A 129 -1.79 0.57 0.77
C THR A 129 -1.91 -0.78 1.45
N THR A 130 -3.11 -1.35 1.47
CA THR A 130 -3.38 -2.63 2.14
C THR A 130 -4.54 -3.35 1.47
N SER A 131 -4.65 -4.65 1.72
CA SER A 131 -5.83 -5.43 1.35
C SER A 131 -7.01 -5.10 2.28
N ASP A 132 -8.24 -5.36 1.83
CA ASP A 132 -9.39 -5.37 2.72
C ASP A 132 -9.34 -6.59 3.64
N ASN A 133 -8.63 -6.44 4.76
CA ASN A 133 -8.38 -7.51 5.71
C ASN A 133 -9.67 -7.95 6.46
N TYR A 134 -10.68 -7.09 6.53
CA TYR A 134 -11.99 -7.44 7.09
C TYR A 134 -12.74 -8.40 6.16
N THR A 135 -12.82 -8.06 4.89
CA THR A 135 -13.44 -8.94 3.88
C THR A 135 -12.67 -10.24 3.72
N LEU A 136 -11.33 -10.20 3.72
CA LEU A 136 -10.52 -11.42 3.66
C LEU A 136 -10.84 -12.38 4.81
N GLY A 137 -10.81 -11.92 6.05
CA GLY A 137 -11.07 -12.75 7.22
C GLY A 137 -12.49 -13.33 7.21
N SER A 138 -13.48 -12.50 6.92
CA SER A 138 -14.89 -12.94 6.89
C SER A 138 -15.20 -13.87 5.72
N THR A 139 -14.58 -13.67 4.55
CA THR A 139 -14.76 -14.54 3.37
C THR A 139 -14.18 -15.93 3.64
N ILE A 140 -12.96 -16.00 4.19
CA ILE A 140 -12.34 -17.27 4.55
C ILE A 140 -13.17 -18.01 5.61
N GLY A 141 -13.69 -17.27 6.61
CA GLY A 141 -14.55 -17.85 7.64
C GLY A 141 -15.80 -18.49 7.05
N ARG A 142 -16.51 -17.79 6.18
CA ARG A 142 -17.70 -18.33 5.50
C ARG A 142 -17.38 -19.53 4.61
N TYR A 143 -16.38 -19.39 3.74
CA TYR A 143 -15.95 -20.47 2.84
C TYR A 143 -15.63 -21.74 3.62
N MET A 144 -14.86 -21.64 4.70
CA MET A 144 -14.50 -22.77 5.55
C MET A 144 -15.75 -23.40 6.22
N ALA A 145 -16.66 -22.56 6.75
CA ALA A 145 -17.88 -23.07 7.38
C ALA A 145 -18.79 -23.77 6.38
N ASP A 146 -18.88 -23.27 5.16
CA ASP A 146 -19.66 -23.88 4.06
C ASP A 146 -19.05 -25.23 3.66
N GLU A 147 -17.72 -25.31 3.47
CA GLU A 147 -17.02 -26.57 3.14
C GLU A 147 -17.17 -27.64 4.23
N LEU A 148 -17.25 -27.23 5.50
CA LEU A 148 -17.47 -28.14 6.62
C LEU A 148 -18.96 -28.51 6.83
N GLY A 149 -19.88 -27.92 6.08
CA GLY A 149 -21.31 -28.10 6.31
C GLY A 149 -21.75 -27.56 7.67
N GLY A 150 -21.11 -26.53 8.17
CA GLY A 150 -21.44 -25.82 9.42
C GLY A 150 -21.01 -26.52 10.72
N LYS A 151 -20.26 -27.63 10.67
CA LYS A 151 -19.84 -28.39 11.86
C LYS A 151 -18.47 -29.06 11.68
N GLY A 152 -17.72 -29.19 12.75
CA GLY A 152 -16.43 -29.90 12.74
C GLY A 152 -15.36 -29.23 13.59
N ASN A 153 -14.13 -29.73 13.47
CA ASN A 153 -12.98 -29.23 14.21
C ASN A 153 -12.03 -28.51 13.24
N VAL A 154 -11.55 -27.31 13.61
CA VAL A 154 -10.65 -26.49 12.83
C VAL A 154 -9.38 -26.20 13.61
N ALA A 155 -8.23 -26.59 13.06
CA ALA A 155 -6.93 -26.20 13.58
C ALA A 155 -6.53 -24.84 12.96
N VAL A 156 -6.09 -23.91 13.81
CA VAL A 156 -5.72 -22.57 13.39
C VAL A 156 -4.25 -22.32 13.69
N PHE A 157 -3.49 -22.01 12.64
CA PHE A 157 -2.11 -21.54 12.78
C PHE A 157 -2.12 -20.00 12.78
N ASN A 158 -2.02 -19.42 13.97
CA ASN A 158 -2.12 -17.98 14.18
C ASN A 158 -0.78 -17.41 14.67
N ALA A 159 0.21 -17.39 13.76
CA ALA A 159 1.58 -17.03 14.12
C ALA A 159 1.79 -15.51 14.29
N PHE A 160 1.00 -14.65 13.64
CA PHE A 160 1.32 -13.24 13.50
C PHE A 160 0.20 -12.28 13.95
N SER A 161 -0.91 -12.76 14.48
CA SER A 161 -2.05 -11.91 14.82
C SER A 161 -1.76 -10.89 15.91
N SER A 162 -0.83 -11.17 16.82
CA SER A 162 -0.39 -10.25 17.85
C SER A 162 0.68 -9.26 17.37
N ALA A 163 1.53 -9.66 16.42
CA ALA A 163 2.64 -8.86 15.93
C ALA A 163 2.25 -7.97 14.73
N LEU A 164 1.40 -8.48 13.85
CA LEU A 164 0.95 -7.76 12.66
C LEU A 164 -0.55 -7.48 12.74
N ARG A 165 -0.90 -6.21 12.82
CA ARG A 165 -2.30 -5.76 12.93
C ARG A 165 -3.20 -6.32 11.83
N ILE A 166 -2.72 -6.40 10.59
CA ILE A 166 -3.47 -6.97 9.46
C ILE A 166 -3.84 -8.43 9.67
N CYS A 167 -2.93 -9.23 10.24
CA CYS A 167 -3.19 -10.63 10.60
C CYS A 167 -4.20 -10.74 11.74
N GLY A 168 -4.11 -9.85 12.74
CA GLY A 168 -5.08 -9.75 13.81
C GLY A 168 -6.49 -9.46 13.31
N ILE A 169 -6.66 -8.49 12.40
CA ILE A 169 -7.95 -8.15 11.79
C ILE A 169 -8.53 -9.36 11.05
N ARG A 170 -7.74 -10.05 10.21
CA ARG A 170 -8.18 -11.24 9.48
C ARG A 170 -8.67 -12.34 10.44
N TYR A 171 -7.89 -12.61 11.50
CA TYR A 171 -8.21 -13.61 12.50
C TYR A 171 -9.48 -13.27 13.29
N ASP A 172 -9.64 -12.01 13.70
CA ASP A 172 -10.82 -11.56 14.45
C ASP A 172 -12.09 -11.61 13.60
N GLN A 173 -12.00 -11.24 12.32
CA GLN A 173 -13.13 -11.34 11.39
C GLN A 173 -13.50 -12.80 11.09
N TRP A 174 -12.51 -13.67 10.94
CA TRP A 174 -12.71 -15.10 10.81
C TRP A 174 -13.45 -15.67 12.04
N LYS A 175 -12.99 -15.38 13.24
CA LYS A 175 -13.67 -15.77 14.49
C LYS A 175 -15.07 -15.20 14.63
N TYR A 176 -15.26 -13.96 14.16
CA TYR A 176 -16.56 -13.31 14.22
C TYR A 176 -17.61 -14.06 13.38
N VAL A 177 -17.26 -14.46 12.17
CA VAL A 177 -18.13 -15.27 11.30
C VAL A 177 -18.48 -16.61 11.95
N LEU A 178 -17.52 -17.26 12.62
CA LEU A 178 -17.76 -18.57 13.24
C LEU A 178 -18.72 -18.54 14.44
N LYS A 179 -19.09 -17.37 14.95
CA LYS A 179 -20.15 -17.27 15.99
C LYS A 179 -21.52 -17.74 15.46
N ASP A 180 -21.72 -17.69 14.15
CA ASP A 180 -22.94 -18.16 13.50
C ASP A 180 -22.95 -19.67 13.28
N TYR A 181 -21.82 -20.36 13.59
CA TYR A 181 -21.61 -21.80 13.39
C TYR A 181 -21.15 -22.48 14.70
N PRO A 182 -22.05 -22.63 15.69
CA PRO A 182 -21.69 -23.10 17.03
C PRO A 182 -21.13 -24.54 17.08
N ASP A 183 -21.40 -25.34 16.06
CA ASP A 183 -20.89 -26.72 15.94
C ASP A 183 -19.51 -26.81 15.27
N ILE A 184 -18.90 -25.67 14.94
CA ILE A 184 -17.49 -25.61 14.52
C ILE A 184 -16.63 -25.30 15.74
N HIS A 185 -15.73 -26.23 16.09
CA HIS A 185 -14.84 -26.10 17.24
C HIS A 185 -13.43 -25.70 16.79
N ILE A 186 -12.90 -24.62 17.35
CA ILE A 186 -11.56 -24.14 17.05
C ILE A 186 -10.56 -24.90 17.95
N ILE A 187 -9.62 -25.58 17.30
CA ILE A 187 -8.43 -26.15 17.95
C ILE A 187 -7.26 -25.23 17.61
N GLN A 188 -6.73 -24.55 18.63
CA GLN A 188 -5.57 -23.67 18.45
C GLN A 188 -4.32 -24.43 18.90
N PRO A 189 -3.42 -24.83 17.99
CA PRO A 189 -2.21 -25.52 18.39
C PRO A 189 -1.26 -24.60 19.15
N GLU A 190 -0.66 -25.07 20.24
CA GLU A 190 0.34 -24.35 21.04
C GLU A 190 1.60 -23.97 20.24
N LEU A 191 1.82 -24.64 19.08
CA LEU A 191 2.95 -24.40 18.18
C LEU A 191 2.90 -23.03 17.47
N ALA A 192 1.79 -22.29 17.54
CA ALA A 192 1.66 -21.01 16.86
C ALA A 192 2.69 -19.97 17.33
N GLU A 193 3.05 -19.96 18.61
CA GLU A 193 4.06 -19.05 19.14
C GLU A 193 5.48 -19.39 18.68
N GLN A 194 5.78 -20.68 18.48
CA GLN A 194 7.09 -21.13 18.04
C GLN A 194 7.38 -20.72 16.59
N PHE A 195 6.37 -20.66 15.73
CA PHE A 195 6.50 -20.21 14.33
C PHE A 195 6.56 -18.68 14.20
N ALA A 196 6.04 -17.93 15.18
CA ALA A 196 6.11 -16.46 15.15
C ALA A 196 7.55 -15.93 15.24
N ASN A 197 8.45 -16.70 15.81
CA ASN A 197 9.86 -16.35 16.02
C ASN A 197 10.82 -17.15 15.11
N SER A 198 10.31 -17.90 14.15
CA SER A 198 11.16 -18.59 13.18
C SER A 198 11.66 -17.61 12.11
N PRO A 199 12.97 -17.61 11.79
CA PRO A 199 13.56 -16.72 10.80
C PRO A 199 13.04 -16.99 9.37
#